data_9422c6e0d4dabbc370416ec76983c869
#
_entry.id   9422c6e0d4dabbc370416ec76983c869
#
_cell.length_a   1.000
_cell.length_b   1.000
_cell.length_c   1.000
_cell.angle_alpha   90.00
_cell.angle_beta   90.00
_cell.angle_gamma   90.00
#
_symmetry.space_group_name_H-M   'P 1'
#
loop_
_entity.id
_entity.type
_entity.pdbx_description
1 polymer ?
#
loop_
_entity_poly.entity_id
_entity_poly.type
_entity_poly.pdbx_seq_one_letter_code
_entity_poly.pdbx_strand_id
1 'polypeptide(L)'
;MKKTKQWLLGVAAVAMSLSLVLNSAAANAWGPERPTYTMAKPAEKAVFNSITDNAAIGDERDFVRIAEVNSGKPFTSELIVEPDKDYIVMIYYHNDALATFNDTAHNRVGFAENVRMMSFFPEKLDKGERGKIDGVITTSNTDPATVWDEAYITAREAVTLSYIEWSAVIRNQKKTDGTLLSKALFTNEGVLLGTNSLNGLVPGCDEYAGQVYYRIHTTSVAVDPDPEPEPEPTPDPDPTPDPEPEPE
;
A
#
# COMPACT_ATOMS: atom_id res chain seq x y z
N MET A 1 -12.57 -52.55 -65.72
CA MET A 1 -13.20 -52.03 -64.49
C MET A 1 -12.11 -51.81 -63.39
N LYS A 2 -11.59 -50.62 -63.26
CA LYS A 2 -10.58 -50.29 -62.26
C LYS A 2 -11.25 -49.49 -61.15
N LYS A 3 -11.25 -50.01 -59.90
CA LYS A 3 -11.76 -49.33 -58.72
C LYS A 3 -10.64 -48.47 -58.14
N THR A 4 -10.78 -47.16 -58.18
CA THR A 4 -9.89 -46.18 -57.50
C THR A 4 -10.31 -46.06 -56.03
N LYS A 5 -9.40 -46.41 -55.13
CA LYS A 5 -9.52 -46.14 -53.69
C LYS A 5 -9.11 -44.69 -53.41
N GLN A 6 -10.05 -43.86 -52.93
CA GLN A 6 -9.76 -42.57 -52.40
C GLN A 6 -9.23 -42.71 -50.92
N TRP A 7 -8.04 -42.20 -50.66
CA TRP A 7 -7.48 -42.04 -49.35
C TRP A 7 -7.88 -40.66 -48.81
N LEU A 8 -8.65 -40.65 -47.74
CA LEU A 8 -8.92 -39.46 -46.95
C LEU A 8 -7.74 -39.22 -46.01
N LEU A 9 -6.95 -38.19 -46.30
CA LEU A 9 -5.94 -37.65 -45.40
C LEU A 9 -6.66 -36.74 -44.39
N GLY A 10 -6.79 -37.21 -43.15
CA GLY A 10 -7.21 -36.38 -42.03
C GLY A 10 -6.06 -35.51 -41.59
N VAL A 11 -6.18 -34.20 -41.77
CA VAL A 11 -5.28 -33.21 -41.22
C VAL A 11 -5.72 -32.93 -39.77
N ALA A 12 -4.99 -33.46 -38.81
CA ALA A 12 -5.15 -33.09 -37.41
C ALA A 12 -4.47 -31.74 -37.19
N ALA A 13 -5.26 -30.68 -37.05
CA ALA A 13 -4.77 -29.36 -36.60
C ALA A 13 -4.48 -29.42 -35.13
N VAL A 14 -3.20 -29.50 -34.77
CA VAL A 14 -2.72 -29.27 -33.38
C VAL A 14 -2.73 -27.77 -33.12
N ALA A 15 -3.75 -27.30 -32.41
CA ALA A 15 -3.76 -25.95 -31.87
C ALA A 15 -2.75 -25.87 -30.72
N MET A 16 -1.53 -25.35 -30.97
CA MET A 16 -0.62 -24.93 -29.94
C MET A 16 -1.17 -23.62 -29.32
N SER A 17 -1.79 -23.74 -28.16
CA SER A 17 -2.09 -22.59 -27.32
C SER A 17 -0.76 -22.07 -26.74
N LEU A 18 -0.24 -21.02 -27.37
CA LEU A 18 0.89 -20.25 -26.84
C LEU A 18 0.39 -19.45 -25.63
N SER A 19 0.55 -20.03 -24.44
CA SER A 19 0.33 -19.29 -23.18
C SER A 19 1.43 -18.24 -23.08
N LEU A 20 1.11 -16.99 -23.45
CA LEU A 20 1.94 -15.84 -23.06
C LEU A 20 1.89 -15.75 -21.53
N VAL A 21 2.92 -16.26 -20.88
CA VAL A 21 3.23 -15.86 -19.50
C VAL A 21 3.72 -14.42 -19.60
N LEU A 22 2.81 -13.48 -19.43
CA LEU A 22 3.18 -12.10 -19.14
C LEU A 22 3.88 -12.12 -17.77
N ASN A 23 5.20 -12.23 -17.78
CA ASN A 23 6.00 -11.76 -16.65
C ASN A 23 5.76 -10.24 -16.58
N SER A 24 4.70 -9.81 -15.91
CA SER A 24 4.68 -8.47 -15.36
C SER A 24 5.80 -8.45 -14.33
N ALA A 25 6.94 -7.84 -14.67
CA ALA A 25 7.86 -7.36 -13.65
C ALA A 25 6.97 -6.59 -12.68
N ALA A 26 6.93 -7.04 -11.42
CA ALA A 26 6.23 -6.30 -10.39
C ALA A 26 6.82 -4.88 -10.42
N ALA A 27 5.99 -3.90 -10.77
CA ALA A 27 6.41 -2.50 -10.66
C ALA A 27 6.84 -2.32 -9.19
N ASN A 28 8.01 -1.74 -8.98
CA ASN A 28 8.45 -1.46 -7.62
C ASN A 28 7.36 -0.66 -6.92
N ALA A 29 7.01 -1.05 -5.69
CA ALA A 29 6.05 -0.35 -4.87
C ALA A 29 6.54 1.06 -4.44
N TRP A 30 7.76 1.41 -4.77
CA TRP A 30 8.43 2.65 -4.40
C TRP A 30 8.93 3.42 -5.62
N GLY A 31 9.15 4.72 -5.45
CA GLY A 31 9.69 5.60 -6.50
C GLY A 31 10.13 6.97 -5.98
N PRO A 32 10.61 7.80 -6.89
CA PRO A 32 11.05 7.46 -8.25
C PRO A 32 12.35 6.64 -8.26
N GLU A 33 12.73 6.11 -9.42
CA GLU A 33 14.10 5.58 -9.63
C GLU A 33 15.12 6.66 -9.31
N ARG A 34 16.15 6.31 -8.53
CA ARG A 34 17.15 7.23 -8.04
C ARG A 34 18.49 6.55 -7.76
N PRO A 35 19.61 7.29 -7.68
CA PRO A 35 20.88 6.75 -7.22
C PRO A 35 20.72 6.09 -5.85
N THR A 36 21.37 4.96 -5.67
CA THR A 36 21.40 4.23 -4.40
C THR A 36 22.76 4.30 -3.73
N TYR A 37 22.74 4.16 -2.42
CA TYR A 37 23.91 4.23 -1.56
C TYR A 37 24.00 3.00 -0.66
N THR A 38 25.06 2.92 0.13
CA THR A 38 25.24 1.91 1.16
C THR A 38 25.61 2.57 2.47
N MET A 39 25.43 1.89 3.60
CA MET A 39 25.89 2.37 4.92
C MET A 39 27.38 2.68 4.94
N ALA A 40 28.19 1.94 4.16
CA ALA A 40 29.64 2.17 4.03
C ALA A 40 30.00 3.33 3.08
N LYS A 41 29.10 3.71 2.17
CA LYS A 41 29.28 4.79 1.19
C LYS A 41 27.99 5.60 1.09
N PRO A 42 27.66 6.41 2.10
CA PRO A 42 26.49 7.27 2.12
C PRO A 42 26.61 8.41 1.08
N ALA A 43 25.52 9.18 0.93
CA ALA A 43 25.48 10.31 0.01
C ALA A 43 26.32 11.49 0.52
N GLU A 44 26.81 12.32 -0.42
CA GLU A 44 27.54 13.56 -0.11
C GLU A 44 26.63 14.79 -0.03
N LYS A 45 25.34 14.62 -0.29
CA LYS A 45 24.29 15.64 -0.20
C LYS A 45 23.00 15.01 0.31
N ALA A 46 22.09 15.84 0.77
CA ALA A 46 20.79 15.38 1.25
C ALA A 46 20.03 14.59 0.17
N VAL A 47 19.58 13.41 0.54
CA VAL A 47 18.73 12.52 -0.25
C VAL A 47 18.01 11.56 0.71
N PHE A 48 16.78 11.14 0.40
CA PHE A 48 16.00 10.31 1.29
C PHE A 48 15.92 8.86 0.85
N ASN A 49 16.01 7.95 1.84
CA ASN A 49 15.67 6.53 1.76
C ASN A 49 16.24 5.84 0.50
N SER A 50 17.55 5.98 0.28
CA SER A 50 18.25 5.46 -0.91
C SER A 50 19.39 4.50 -0.57
N ILE A 51 19.60 4.21 0.73
CA ILE A 51 20.53 3.17 1.20
C ILE A 51 19.86 1.80 1.04
N THR A 52 20.61 0.83 0.50
CA THR A 52 20.07 -0.50 0.15
C THR A 52 20.53 -1.62 1.06
N ASP A 53 21.42 -1.36 2.02
CA ASP A 53 22.02 -2.34 2.92
C ASP A 53 21.91 -1.96 4.40
N ASN A 54 20.89 -1.20 4.80
CA ASN A 54 20.66 -0.86 6.19
C ASN A 54 20.31 -2.12 6.99
N ALA A 55 21.10 -2.43 8.03
CA ALA A 55 20.94 -3.65 8.83
C ALA A 55 19.58 -3.74 9.57
N ALA A 56 18.95 -2.61 9.88
CA ALA A 56 17.68 -2.57 10.61
C ALA A 56 16.45 -2.56 9.69
N ILE A 57 16.58 -1.92 8.52
CA ILE A 57 15.46 -1.68 7.60
C ILE A 57 15.59 -2.55 6.34
N GLY A 58 16.80 -2.87 5.91
CA GLY A 58 17.08 -3.49 4.62
C GLY A 58 17.27 -2.44 3.54
N ASP A 59 16.56 -2.59 2.43
CA ASP A 59 16.47 -1.56 1.39
C ASP A 59 15.53 -0.45 1.87
N GLU A 60 16.08 0.73 2.11
CA GLU A 60 15.31 1.87 2.64
C GLU A 60 14.28 2.43 1.66
N ARG A 61 14.30 1.99 0.41
CA ARG A 61 13.26 2.36 -0.56
C ARG A 61 11.92 1.70 -0.24
N ASP A 62 11.93 0.53 0.43
CA ASP A 62 10.77 -0.17 1.02
C ASP A 62 10.56 0.34 2.46
N PHE A 63 9.96 1.52 2.61
CA PHE A 63 9.91 2.24 3.88
C PHE A 63 8.50 2.34 4.52
N VAL A 64 7.46 1.89 3.83
CA VAL A 64 6.09 1.84 4.36
C VAL A 64 5.75 0.40 4.72
N ARG A 65 5.41 0.17 5.98
CA ARG A 65 5.10 -1.17 6.48
C ARG A 65 3.93 -1.14 7.43
N ILE A 66 3.24 -2.26 7.55
CA ILE A 66 2.07 -2.44 8.38
C ILE A 66 2.17 -3.71 9.22
N ALA A 67 1.57 -3.70 10.41
CA ALA A 67 1.38 -4.87 11.26
C ALA A 67 0.04 -4.81 11.99
N GLU A 68 -0.51 -5.96 12.37
CA GLU A 68 -1.66 -6.01 13.28
C GLU A 68 -1.18 -5.69 14.71
N VAL A 69 -1.88 -4.80 15.39
CA VAL A 69 -1.55 -4.38 16.76
C VAL A 69 -1.59 -5.57 17.72
N ASN A 70 -0.58 -5.70 18.57
CA ASN A 70 -0.44 -6.77 19.58
C ASN A 70 -0.36 -8.20 19.01
N SER A 71 -0.15 -8.38 17.71
CA SER A 71 -0.02 -9.71 17.11
C SER A 71 1.32 -10.40 17.40
N GLY A 72 2.35 -9.64 17.78
CA GLY A 72 3.73 -10.13 17.91
C GLY A 72 4.39 -10.45 16.57
N LYS A 73 3.73 -10.19 15.44
CA LYS A 73 4.26 -10.40 14.10
C LYS A 73 5.11 -9.19 13.66
N PRO A 74 6.11 -9.39 12.79
CA PRO A 74 6.91 -8.30 12.25
C PRO A 74 6.05 -7.40 11.33
N PHE A 75 6.53 -6.17 11.11
CA PHE A 75 6.04 -5.29 10.06
C PHE A 75 6.33 -5.87 8.67
N THR A 76 5.40 -5.70 7.74
CA THR A 76 5.46 -6.21 6.37
C THR A 76 4.92 -5.19 5.39
N SER A 77 5.35 -5.27 4.13
CA SER A 77 4.82 -4.44 3.03
C SER A 77 3.52 -5.00 2.44
N GLU A 78 3.10 -6.22 2.83
CA GLU A 78 1.82 -6.81 2.44
C GLU A 78 1.14 -7.48 3.63
N LEU A 79 -0.16 -7.24 3.81
CA LEU A 79 -0.94 -7.81 4.92
C LEU A 79 -2.39 -8.09 4.50
N ILE A 80 -2.94 -9.22 4.99
CA ILE A 80 -4.38 -9.46 4.93
C ILE A 80 -5.00 -8.83 6.17
N VAL A 81 -5.96 -7.91 5.96
CA VAL A 81 -6.71 -7.26 7.03
C VAL A 81 -8.06 -7.94 7.25
N GLU A 82 -8.47 -8.00 8.51
CA GLU A 82 -9.72 -8.57 8.98
C GLU A 82 -10.61 -7.47 9.58
N PRO A 83 -11.94 -7.65 9.63
CA PRO A 83 -12.82 -6.72 10.32
C PRO A 83 -12.50 -6.59 11.81
N ASP A 84 -12.86 -5.44 12.37
CA ASP A 84 -12.84 -5.13 13.81
C ASP A 84 -11.46 -5.34 14.46
N LYS A 85 -10.42 -4.95 13.73
CA LYS A 85 -9.01 -5.03 14.12
C LYS A 85 -8.32 -3.68 14.04
N ASP A 86 -7.30 -3.52 14.88
CA ASP A 86 -6.39 -2.39 14.83
C ASP A 86 -5.09 -2.77 14.14
N TYR A 87 -4.62 -1.91 13.25
CA TYR A 87 -3.35 -2.04 12.56
C TYR A 87 -2.49 -0.82 12.84
N ILE A 88 -1.17 -1.03 12.84
CA ILE A 88 -0.18 0.03 12.98
C ILE A 88 0.62 0.14 11.68
N VAL A 89 0.68 1.33 11.14
CA VAL A 89 1.50 1.67 9.98
C VAL A 89 2.78 2.32 10.47
N MET A 90 3.90 1.95 9.86
CA MET A 90 5.23 2.51 10.08
C MET A 90 5.73 3.10 8.77
N ILE A 91 6.20 4.35 8.82
CA ILE A 91 6.86 5.02 7.70
C ILE A 91 8.25 5.45 8.19
N TYR A 92 9.29 4.79 7.66
CA TYR A 92 10.67 5.12 7.98
C TYR A 92 11.14 6.32 7.15
N TYR A 93 12.00 7.15 7.73
CA TYR A 93 12.68 8.23 7.02
C TYR A 93 14.15 8.30 7.43
N HIS A 94 15.01 8.50 6.45
CA HIS A 94 16.44 8.71 6.65
C HIS A 94 16.96 9.67 5.57
N ASN A 95 17.67 10.70 6.00
CA ASN A 95 18.48 11.53 5.11
C ASN A 95 19.88 10.90 5.04
N ASP A 96 20.19 10.27 3.93
CA ASP A 96 21.34 9.38 3.71
C ASP A 96 22.67 10.12 3.58
N ALA A 97 22.71 11.44 3.76
CA ALA A 97 23.96 12.20 3.66
C ALA A 97 24.90 11.90 4.84
N LEU A 98 26.20 11.90 4.58
CA LEU A 98 27.22 11.85 5.65
C LEU A 98 27.09 13.06 6.59
N ALA A 99 27.26 12.82 7.91
CA ALA A 99 27.24 13.85 8.93
C ALA A 99 28.22 15.01 8.67
N THR A 100 29.36 14.76 8.04
CA THR A 100 30.35 15.78 7.68
C THR A 100 29.79 16.87 6.78
N PHE A 101 28.78 16.56 5.97
CA PHE A 101 28.13 17.54 5.09
C PHE A 101 27.06 18.40 5.77
N ASN A 102 26.87 18.21 7.08
CA ASN A 102 25.97 19.04 7.88
C ASN A 102 26.61 20.36 8.36
N ASP A 103 27.91 20.52 8.22
CA ASP A 103 28.63 21.70 8.70
C ASP A 103 28.63 22.88 7.69
N THR A 104 29.05 24.03 8.16
CA THR A 104 29.14 25.26 7.34
C THR A 104 30.29 25.23 6.35
N ALA A 105 31.35 24.43 6.58
CA ALA A 105 32.45 24.28 5.66
C ALA A 105 32.00 23.59 4.35
N HIS A 106 30.97 22.76 4.43
CA HIS A 106 30.35 22.09 3.28
C HIS A 106 29.02 22.77 2.88
N ASN A 107 28.81 24.05 3.21
CA ASN A 107 27.59 24.78 2.91
C ASN A 107 26.30 24.07 3.36
N ARG A 108 26.40 23.18 4.35
CA ARG A 108 25.30 22.39 4.91
C ARG A 108 24.52 21.55 3.88
N VAL A 109 25.18 21.11 2.81
CA VAL A 109 24.52 20.33 1.72
C VAL A 109 23.95 18.99 2.21
N GLY A 110 24.39 18.54 3.40
CA GLY A 110 23.81 17.36 4.08
C GLY A 110 22.46 17.62 4.75
N PHE A 111 22.02 18.87 4.93
CA PHE A 111 20.71 19.15 5.51
C PHE A 111 19.62 19.06 4.44
N ALA A 112 18.57 18.33 4.75
CA ALA A 112 17.33 18.41 4.01
C ALA A 112 16.42 19.48 4.63
N GLU A 113 15.77 20.26 3.75
CA GLU A 113 14.95 21.41 4.12
C GLU A 113 13.50 21.21 3.69
N ASN A 114 12.57 21.81 4.45
CA ASN A 114 11.13 21.70 4.27
C ASN A 114 10.66 20.25 4.12
N VAL A 115 11.25 19.34 4.91
CA VAL A 115 10.93 17.92 4.90
C VAL A 115 9.53 17.71 5.42
N ARG A 116 8.66 17.17 4.58
CA ARG A 116 7.26 16.84 4.92
C ARG A 116 6.97 15.39 4.67
N MET A 117 6.12 14.83 5.49
CA MET A 117 5.59 13.48 5.30
C MET A 117 4.09 13.52 5.12
N MET A 118 3.61 12.73 4.18
CA MET A 118 2.19 12.46 3.95
C MET A 118 1.96 10.96 3.94
N SER A 119 0.75 10.55 4.27
CA SER A 119 0.32 9.16 4.14
C SER A 119 -1.15 9.10 3.72
N PHE A 120 -1.49 8.13 2.88
CA PHE A 120 -2.84 7.92 2.41
C PHE A 120 -3.19 6.44 2.52
N PHE A 121 -4.44 6.14 2.82
CA PHE A 121 -4.97 4.78 2.86
C PHE A 121 -6.43 4.78 2.39
N PRO A 122 -6.96 3.66 1.87
CA PRO A 122 -8.35 3.59 1.38
C PRO A 122 -9.33 3.70 2.56
N GLU A 123 -10.45 4.37 2.35
CA GLU A 123 -11.53 4.44 3.34
C GLU A 123 -12.37 3.15 3.40
N LYS A 124 -12.41 2.40 2.31
CA LYS A 124 -13.17 1.15 2.17
C LYS A 124 -12.43 0.17 1.27
N LEU A 125 -12.56 -1.11 1.58
CA LEU A 125 -12.17 -2.23 0.71
C LEU A 125 -13.29 -3.26 0.69
N ASP A 126 -13.63 -3.74 -0.49
CA ASP A 126 -14.53 -4.86 -0.65
C ASP A 126 -13.80 -6.19 -0.36
N LYS A 127 -14.56 -7.27 -0.15
CA LYS A 127 -13.98 -8.59 0.10
C LYS A 127 -13.02 -9.01 -1.02
N GLY A 128 -11.79 -9.36 -0.65
CA GLY A 128 -10.71 -9.75 -1.57
C GLY A 128 -10.07 -8.57 -2.30
N GLU A 129 -10.56 -7.34 -2.12
CA GLU A 129 -9.96 -6.17 -2.73
C GLU A 129 -8.60 -5.85 -2.10
N ARG A 130 -7.66 -5.45 -2.98
CA ARG A 130 -6.32 -5.02 -2.60
C ARG A 130 -6.24 -3.49 -2.67
N GLY A 131 -6.04 -2.87 -1.53
CA GLY A 131 -5.76 -1.44 -1.41
C GLY A 131 -4.30 -1.17 -1.10
N LYS A 132 -3.90 0.09 -1.17
CA LYS A 132 -2.56 0.53 -0.83
C LYS A 132 -2.54 1.58 0.26
N ILE A 133 -1.47 1.58 1.03
CA ILE A 133 -1.12 2.62 2.00
C ILE A 133 0.11 3.32 1.47
N ASP A 134 -0.02 4.57 1.10
CA ASP A 134 1.07 5.38 0.58
C ASP A 134 1.81 6.09 1.72
N GLY A 135 3.14 6.15 1.62
CA GLY A 135 4.00 7.05 2.37
C GLY A 135 4.79 7.93 1.42
N VAL A 136 4.73 9.23 1.61
CA VAL A 136 5.39 10.20 0.72
C VAL A 136 6.24 11.14 1.57
N ILE A 137 7.49 11.34 1.17
CA ILE A 137 8.40 12.32 1.76
C ILE A 137 8.73 13.36 0.70
N THR A 138 8.51 14.64 1.00
CA THR A 138 8.85 15.76 0.12
C THR A 138 9.86 16.69 0.80
N THR A 139 10.66 17.35 -0.01
CA THR A 139 11.68 18.29 0.44
C THR A 139 11.81 19.45 -0.56
N SER A 140 12.50 20.52 -0.17
CA SER A 140 12.76 21.65 -1.08
C SER A 140 14.14 21.60 -1.75
N ASN A 141 15.07 20.76 -1.30
CA ASN A 141 16.47 20.81 -1.72
C ASN A 141 17.13 19.46 -1.99
N THR A 142 16.37 18.36 -2.04
CA THR A 142 16.89 17.05 -2.44
C THR A 142 16.61 16.74 -3.91
N ASP A 143 17.29 15.75 -4.45
CA ASP A 143 17.06 15.22 -5.79
C ASP A 143 17.09 13.67 -5.75
N PRO A 144 15.91 13.03 -5.89
CA PRO A 144 14.59 13.63 -6.16
C PRO A 144 14.04 14.43 -4.95
N ALA A 145 13.23 15.45 -5.24
CA ALA A 145 12.56 16.26 -4.22
C ALA A 145 11.40 15.53 -3.54
N THR A 146 10.95 14.44 -4.11
CA THR A 146 9.87 13.60 -3.59
C THR A 146 10.25 12.13 -3.73
N VAL A 147 10.12 11.37 -2.65
CA VAL A 147 10.21 9.91 -2.66
C VAL A 147 8.92 9.35 -2.07
N TRP A 148 8.50 8.18 -2.54
CA TRP A 148 7.30 7.50 -2.07
C TRP A 148 7.48 5.99 -2.06
N ASP A 149 6.68 5.32 -1.25
CA ASP A 149 6.60 3.88 -1.12
C ASP A 149 5.19 3.46 -0.73
N GLU A 150 4.83 2.21 -0.97
CA GLU A 150 3.50 1.65 -0.80
C GLU A 150 3.56 0.34 -0.01
N ALA A 151 2.75 0.22 1.04
CA ALA A 151 2.37 -1.08 1.59
C ALA A 151 1.00 -1.48 1.06
N TYR A 152 0.77 -2.78 0.90
CA TYR A 152 -0.48 -3.30 0.37
C TYR A 152 -1.28 -4.04 1.44
N ILE A 153 -2.58 -3.82 1.43
CA ILE A 153 -3.52 -4.54 2.29
C ILE A 153 -4.58 -5.23 1.44
N THR A 154 -4.95 -6.45 1.80
CA THR A 154 -6.04 -7.18 1.14
C THR A 154 -7.13 -7.48 2.17
N ALA A 155 -8.35 -7.06 1.92
CA ALA A 155 -9.45 -7.28 2.84
C ALA A 155 -9.94 -8.74 2.77
N ARG A 156 -9.97 -9.44 3.91
CA ARG A 156 -10.55 -10.80 3.99
C ARG A 156 -12.07 -10.77 3.82
N GLU A 157 -12.71 -9.75 4.38
CA GLU A 157 -14.12 -9.42 4.24
C GLU A 157 -14.22 -7.92 3.96
N ALA A 158 -15.38 -7.45 3.50
CA ALA A 158 -15.58 -6.01 3.24
C ALA A 158 -15.40 -5.19 4.53
N VAL A 159 -14.56 -4.16 4.48
CA VAL A 159 -14.23 -3.32 5.63
C VAL A 159 -14.22 -1.84 5.26
N THR A 160 -14.55 -0.99 6.23
CA THR A 160 -14.14 0.41 6.22
C THR A 160 -12.91 0.59 7.10
N LEU A 161 -12.05 1.53 6.72
CA LEU A 161 -10.83 1.85 7.45
C LEU A 161 -10.91 3.28 7.98
N SER A 162 -10.53 3.47 9.24
CA SER A 162 -10.52 4.79 9.86
C SER A 162 -9.24 5.02 10.66
N TYR A 163 -8.75 6.26 10.65
CA TYR A 163 -7.64 6.66 11.49
C TYR A 163 -8.04 6.66 12.97
N ILE A 164 -7.21 6.05 13.82
CA ILE A 164 -7.39 6.12 15.27
C ILE A 164 -6.80 7.45 15.75
N GLU A 165 -7.65 8.32 16.27
CA GLU A 165 -7.30 9.67 16.72
C GLU A 165 -6.12 9.66 17.70
N TRP A 166 -5.23 10.63 17.55
CA TRP A 166 -4.05 10.84 18.40
C TRP A 166 -3.03 9.69 18.39
N SER A 167 -3.11 8.80 17.42
CA SER A 167 -2.16 7.69 17.28
C SER A 167 -0.94 8.03 16.42
N ALA A 168 -0.98 9.11 15.65
CA ALA A 168 0.16 9.51 14.82
C ALA A 168 1.27 10.12 15.66
N VAL A 169 2.47 9.52 15.61
CA VAL A 169 3.61 9.90 16.45
C VAL A 169 4.92 9.73 15.69
N ILE A 170 5.82 10.68 15.84
CA ILE A 170 7.21 10.54 15.38
C ILE A 170 8.04 9.83 16.44
N ARG A 171 8.90 8.91 16.01
CA ARG A 171 9.87 8.19 16.83
C ARG A 171 11.26 8.34 16.25
N ASN A 172 12.17 8.87 17.05
CA ASN A 172 13.58 9.02 16.72
C ASN A 172 14.40 9.16 18.01
N GLN A 173 15.71 9.32 17.90
CA GLN A 173 16.60 9.49 19.04
C GLN A 173 16.87 10.98 19.38
N LYS A 174 15.96 11.89 18.98
CA LYS A 174 16.12 13.35 19.07
C LYS A 174 15.01 13.99 19.89
N LYS A 175 15.00 15.31 19.99
CA LYS A 175 14.04 16.06 20.84
C LYS A 175 12.58 15.92 20.39
N THR A 176 12.35 15.55 19.15
CA THR A 176 10.99 15.33 18.62
C THR A 176 10.44 13.94 18.90
N ASP A 177 11.22 13.04 19.53
CA ASP A 177 10.74 11.71 19.89
C ASP A 177 9.46 11.76 20.73
N GLY A 178 8.48 10.95 20.36
CA GLY A 178 7.19 10.88 21.03
C GLY A 178 6.24 12.05 20.75
N THR A 179 6.60 13.00 19.87
CA THR A 179 5.71 14.11 19.52
C THR A 179 4.55 13.61 18.67
N LEU A 180 3.32 13.97 19.05
CA LEU A 180 2.13 13.68 18.27
C LEU A 180 2.09 14.54 16.99
N LEU A 181 1.68 13.93 15.91
CA LEU A 181 1.52 14.57 14.62
C LEU A 181 0.04 14.90 14.36
N SER A 182 -0.19 15.98 13.64
CA SER A 182 -1.54 16.41 13.28
C SER A 182 -2.11 15.59 12.12
N LYS A 183 -3.42 15.68 11.90
CA LYS A 183 -4.12 15.08 10.74
C LYS A 183 -3.66 15.62 9.39
N ALA A 184 -2.87 16.68 9.34
CA ALA A 184 -2.24 17.13 8.11
C ALA A 184 -1.37 16.02 7.48
N LEU A 185 -0.94 15.00 8.26
CA LEU A 185 -0.29 13.78 7.76
C LEU A 185 -1.11 13.11 6.64
N PHE A 186 -2.45 13.17 6.71
CA PHE A 186 -3.38 12.55 5.76
C PHE A 186 -3.92 13.52 4.70
N THR A 187 -3.22 14.62 4.49
CA THR A 187 -3.56 15.62 3.48
C THR A 187 -2.35 15.91 2.58
N ASN A 188 -2.59 16.58 1.46
CA ASN A 188 -1.52 17.00 0.55
C ASN A 188 -0.59 18.07 1.15
N GLU A 189 -0.96 18.68 2.28
CA GLU A 189 -0.07 19.58 3.01
C GLU A 189 1.05 18.81 3.72
N GLY A 190 0.72 17.66 4.29
CA GLY A 190 1.64 16.85 5.09
C GLY A 190 2.03 17.50 6.42
N VAL A 191 2.82 16.78 7.20
CA VAL A 191 3.41 17.26 8.44
C VAL A 191 4.90 17.51 8.26
N LEU A 192 5.41 18.58 8.84
CA LEU A 192 6.85 18.82 8.89
C LEU A 192 7.52 17.77 9.80
N LEU A 193 8.62 17.21 9.33
CA LEU A 193 9.55 16.43 10.15
C LEU A 193 10.63 17.34 10.72
N GLY A 194 11.46 16.78 11.58
CA GLY A 194 12.60 17.49 12.13
C GLY A 194 13.12 16.81 13.40
N THR A 195 14.30 17.19 13.84
CA THR A 195 15.02 16.54 14.94
C THR A 195 14.96 17.31 16.26
N ASN A 196 15.04 18.63 16.22
CA ASN A 196 14.95 19.51 17.39
C ASN A 196 13.54 20.05 17.63
N SER A 197 12.80 20.23 16.56
CA SER A 197 11.38 20.61 16.49
C SER A 197 10.86 20.18 15.12
N LEU A 198 9.54 20.11 14.95
CA LEU A 198 8.91 19.78 13.66
C LEU A 198 8.95 20.99 12.71
N ASN A 199 10.16 21.38 12.30
CA ASN A 199 10.44 22.58 11.50
C ASN A 199 10.88 22.30 10.07
N GLY A 200 10.87 21.04 9.63
CA GLY A 200 11.26 20.62 8.28
C GLY A 200 12.77 20.51 8.07
N LEU A 201 13.59 20.58 9.13
CA LEU A 201 15.05 20.41 9.01
C LEU A 201 15.48 19.03 9.50
N VAL A 202 16.03 18.23 8.60
CA VAL A 202 16.54 16.88 8.90
C VAL A 202 18.00 16.78 8.44
N PRO A 203 18.95 16.72 9.39
CA PRO A 203 20.36 16.53 9.06
C PRO A 203 20.62 15.16 8.43
N GLY A 204 21.69 15.05 7.67
CA GLY A 204 22.19 13.77 7.17
C GLY A 204 22.85 12.97 8.29
N CYS A 205 22.72 11.66 8.25
CA CYS A 205 23.30 10.62 9.09
C CYS A 205 22.23 9.76 9.77
N ASP A 206 22.53 8.48 9.93
CA ASP A 206 21.68 7.48 10.56
C ASP A 206 21.16 7.89 11.96
N GLU A 207 21.98 8.62 12.73
CA GLU A 207 21.55 9.14 14.05
C GLU A 207 20.34 10.09 14.01
N TYR A 208 19.97 10.61 12.82
CA TYR A 208 18.82 11.49 12.61
C TYR A 208 17.66 10.79 11.90
N ALA A 209 17.82 9.52 11.58
CA ALA A 209 16.75 8.69 11.06
C ALA A 209 15.62 8.50 12.09
N GLY A 210 14.45 8.16 11.61
CA GLY A 210 13.32 7.89 12.47
C GLY A 210 12.16 7.23 11.75
N GLN A 211 11.08 7.06 12.48
CA GLN A 211 9.83 6.49 11.98
C GLN A 211 8.66 7.38 12.37
N VAL A 212 7.66 7.42 11.52
CA VAL A 212 6.32 7.89 11.85
C VAL A 212 5.43 6.68 11.97
N TYR A 213 4.71 6.57 13.08
CA TYR A 213 3.72 5.54 13.31
C TYR A 213 2.34 6.17 13.38
N TYR A 214 1.33 5.46 12.92
CA TYR A 214 -0.07 5.76 13.19
C TYR A 214 -0.89 4.48 13.18
N ARG A 215 -2.12 4.53 13.71
CA ARG A 215 -3.01 3.37 13.75
C ARG A 215 -4.25 3.61 12.92
N ILE A 216 -4.73 2.54 12.30
CA ILE A 216 -6.01 2.46 11.63
C ILE A 216 -6.84 1.34 12.24
N HIS A 217 -8.15 1.55 12.28
CA HIS A 217 -9.13 0.56 12.67
C HIS A 217 -9.92 0.10 11.46
N THR A 218 -10.17 -1.19 11.35
CA THR A 218 -11.07 -1.77 10.35
C THR A 218 -12.41 -2.07 11.00
N THR A 219 -13.52 -1.72 10.32
CA THR A 219 -14.87 -2.06 10.78
C THR A 219 -15.54 -2.88 9.70
N SER A 220 -16.27 -3.94 10.09
CA SER A 220 -17.05 -4.75 9.15
C SER A 220 -18.10 -3.91 8.43
N VAL A 221 -18.24 -4.11 7.13
CA VAL A 221 -19.36 -3.56 6.36
C VAL A 221 -20.48 -4.58 6.42
N ALA A 222 -21.63 -4.21 7.01
CA ALA A 222 -22.81 -5.05 6.99
C ALA A 222 -23.19 -5.35 5.52
N VAL A 223 -23.22 -6.62 5.15
CA VAL A 223 -23.81 -7.03 3.88
C VAL A 223 -25.32 -6.93 4.07
N ASP A 224 -26.01 -6.11 3.30
CA ASP A 224 -27.47 -6.15 3.22
C ASP A 224 -27.86 -7.60 2.88
N PRO A 225 -28.73 -8.25 3.65
CA PRO A 225 -29.17 -9.59 3.29
C PRO A 225 -29.73 -9.54 1.87
N ASP A 226 -29.29 -10.50 1.05
CA ASP A 226 -29.80 -10.69 -0.30
C ASP A 226 -31.35 -10.61 -0.24
N PRO A 227 -32.01 -9.82 -1.07
CA PRO A 227 -33.47 -9.74 -1.04
C PRO A 227 -34.03 -11.15 -1.13
N GLU A 228 -34.91 -11.49 -0.19
CA GLU A 228 -35.58 -12.79 -0.14
C GLU A 228 -36.15 -13.06 -1.57
N PRO A 229 -35.90 -14.24 -2.17
CA PRO A 229 -36.38 -14.51 -3.52
C PRO A 229 -37.89 -14.27 -3.56
N GLU A 230 -38.34 -13.52 -4.55
CA GLU A 230 -39.77 -13.29 -4.76
C GLU A 230 -40.51 -14.65 -4.75
N PRO A 231 -41.61 -14.77 -4.01
CA PRO A 231 -42.36 -16.00 -3.97
C PRO A 231 -42.74 -16.42 -5.39
N GLU A 232 -42.51 -17.67 -5.72
CA GLU A 232 -42.89 -18.23 -7.01
C GLU A 232 -44.36 -17.91 -7.31
N PRO A 233 -44.71 -17.48 -8.54
CA PRO A 233 -46.09 -17.18 -8.90
C PRO A 233 -46.95 -18.41 -8.61
N THR A 234 -48.01 -18.22 -7.86
CA THR A 234 -49.02 -19.28 -7.61
C THR A 234 -49.48 -19.82 -8.94
N PRO A 235 -49.48 -21.15 -9.17
CA PRO A 235 -49.98 -21.72 -10.40
C PRO A 235 -51.40 -21.27 -10.65
N ASP A 236 -51.70 -20.90 -11.91
CA ASP A 236 -53.03 -20.53 -12.35
C ASP A 236 -54.02 -21.64 -11.99
N PRO A 237 -55.22 -21.30 -11.48
CA PRO A 237 -56.22 -22.33 -11.19
C PRO A 237 -56.57 -23.09 -12.45
N ASP A 238 -56.57 -24.40 -12.35
CA ASP A 238 -56.96 -25.30 -13.43
C ASP A 238 -58.27 -24.84 -14.10
N PRO A 239 -58.37 -24.79 -15.43
CA PRO A 239 -59.60 -24.38 -16.10
C PRO A 239 -60.74 -25.30 -15.67
N THR A 240 -61.83 -24.68 -15.23
CA THR A 240 -63.06 -25.40 -14.84
C THR A 240 -63.53 -26.25 -16.05
N PRO A 241 -63.82 -27.54 -15.86
CA PRO A 241 -64.28 -28.38 -16.97
C PRO A 241 -65.60 -27.83 -17.54
N ASP A 242 -65.69 -27.84 -18.88
CA ASP A 242 -66.89 -27.44 -19.59
C ASP A 242 -68.09 -28.29 -19.13
N PRO A 243 -69.29 -27.70 -18.96
CA PRO A 243 -70.48 -28.47 -18.60
C PRO A 243 -70.83 -29.49 -19.68
N GLU A 244 -71.05 -30.74 -19.28
CA GLU A 244 -71.49 -31.82 -20.11
C GLU A 244 -72.80 -31.45 -20.85
N PRO A 245 -72.95 -31.76 -22.17
CA PRO A 245 -74.18 -31.45 -22.90
C PRO A 245 -75.35 -32.27 -22.35
N GLU A 246 -76.51 -31.63 -22.15
CA GLU A 246 -77.74 -32.30 -21.71
C GLU A 246 -78.24 -33.29 -22.78
N PRO A 247 -78.71 -34.46 -22.40
CA PRO A 247 -79.24 -35.45 -23.30
C PRO A 247 -80.61 -35.03 -23.90
N GLU A 248 -80.80 -35.18 -25.22
CA GLU A 248 -82.09 -35.01 -25.90
C GLU A 248 -83.16 -36.09 -25.56
#